data_9a84692782030458c2c0b0206505ec86
#
_entry.id   9a84692782030458c2c0b0206505ec86
#
_cell.length_a   1.000
_cell.length_b   1.000
_cell.length_c   1.000
_cell.angle_alpha   90.00
_cell.angle_beta   90.00
_cell.angle_gamma   90.00
#
_symmetry.space_group_name_H-M   'P 1'
#
loop_
_entity.id
_entity.type
_entity.pdbx_description
1 polymer ?
#
loop_
_entity_poly.entity_id
_entity_poly.type
_entity_poly.pdbx_seq_one_letter_code
_entity_poly.pdbx_strand_id
1 'polypeptide(L)'
;MSRGRVLLVDDQPSILASYSRALAHAGFEVTEASGADEAFRRLESAPFDVVLTDLLVPKISGLAFLERLHAFSPELPVIVMFDKQSNEIAVEAAELGALQSLVKPIGAALLKRTVGNAMRTRRVRQDAAPAFLARRGEALTPIKISATEAKNQMGHVLETVMQGGVVLITKRETPKAAVIPMAEYEKFSRATEAKLNALSGDFDALLARMQTAEARAGMQTAFDATPEQLAKAAVTFARKRA
;
A
#
# COMPACT_ATOMS: atom_id res chain seq x y z
N MET A 1 -20.66 -10.80 3.47
CA MET A 1 -19.78 -10.36 2.37
C MET A 1 -18.34 -10.41 2.86
N SER A 2 -17.41 -10.98 2.08
CA SER A 2 -15.98 -11.03 2.42
C SER A 2 -15.39 -9.62 2.45
N ARG A 3 -14.45 -9.36 3.39
CA ARG A 3 -13.75 -8.08 3.51
C ARG A 3 -12.67 -7.89 2.43
N GLY A 4 -12.31 -8.98 1.75
CA GLY A 4 -11.31 -9.04 0.69
C GLY A 4 -10.57 -10.36 0.67
N ARG A 5 -9.77 -10.59 -0.38
CA ARG A 5 -9.07 -11.85 -0.66
C ARG A 5 -7.57 -11.70 -0.36
N VAL A 6 -7.07 -12.56 0.50
CA VAL A 6 -5.67 -12.61 0.95
C VAL A 6 -4.99 -13.84 0.38
N LEU A 7 -3.84 -13.68 -0.25
CA LEU A 7 -2.92 -14.78 -0.52
C LEU A 7 -1.88 -14.83 0.60
N LEU A 8 -1.87 -15.91 1.35
CA LEU A 8 -0.92 -16.17 2.44
C LEU A 8 0.13 -17.17 1.97
N VAL A 9 1.40 -16.79 2.00
CA VAL A 9 2.52 -17.60 1.51
C VAL A 9 3.50 -17.83 2.64
N ASP A 10 3.70 -19.08 3.02
CA ASP A 10 4.66 -19.51 4.05
C ASP A 10 4.93 -21.01 3.85
N ASP A 11 6.15 -21.47 4.09
CA ASP A 11 6.50 -22.90 3.95
C ASP A 11 6.13 -23.74 5.19
N GLN A 12 5.78 -23.07 6.30
CA GLN A 12 5.43 -23.73 7.55
C GLN A 12 3.91 -23.92 7.67
N PRO A 13 3.40 -25.17 7.63
CA PRO A 13 1.95 -25.44 7.71
C PRO A 13 1.29 -24.88 8.99
N SER A 14 2.04 -24.86 10.10
CA SER A 14 1.56 -24.32 11.39
C SER A 14 1.31 -22.82 11.34
N ILE A 15 2.16 -22.08 10.63
CA ILE A 15 2.01 -20.63 10.41
C ILE A 15 0.84 -20.36 9.47
N LEU A 16 0.77 -21.09 8.33
CA LEU A 16 -0.37 -20.99 7.41
C LEU A 16 -1.69 -21.20 8.16
N ALA A 17 -1.84 -22.31 8.89
CA ALA A 17 -3.06 -22.62 9.63
C ALA A 17 -3.41 -21.58 10.70
N SER A 18 -2.41 -21.05 11.40
CA SER A 18 -2.62 -20.05 12.47
C SER A 18 -3.09 -18.71 11.90
N TYR A 19 -2.36 -18.18 10.92
CA TYR A 19 -2.65 -16.86 10.34
C TYR A 19 -3.89 -16.89 9.45
N SER A 20 -4.10 -17.97 8.69
CA SER A 20 -5.31 -18.19 7.91
C SER A 20 -6.55 -18.15 8.80
N ARG A 21 -6.54 -18.88 9.93
CA ARG A 21 -7.64 -18.88 10.90
C ARG A 21 -7.88 -17.47 11.47
N ALA A 22 -6.83 -16.75 11.86
CA ALA A 22 -6.93 -15.42 12.41
C ALA A 22 -7.53 -14.42 11.41
N LEU A 23 -7.14 -14.51 10.15
CA LEU A 23 -7.67 -13.67 9.08
C LEU A 23 -9.10 -14.06 8.69
N ALA A 24 -9.42 -15.35 8.62
CA ALA A 24 -10.77 -15.83 8.35
C ALA A 24 -11.77 -15.38 9.44
N HIS A 25 -11.39 -15.48 10.72
CA HIS A 25 -12.20 -14.93 11.83
C HIS A 25 -12.38 -13.39 11.72
N ALA A 26 -11.47 -12.70 11.07
CA ALA A 26 -11.60 -11.26 10.79
C ALA A 26 -12.46 -10.94 9.54
N GLY A 27 -12.98 -11.97 8.85
CA GLY A 27 -13.87 -11.87 7.70
C GLY A 27 -13.16 -11.78 6.34
N PHE A 28 -11.87 -12.10 6.27
CA PHE A 28 -11.13 -12.19 5.01
C PHE A 28 -11.26 -13.59 4.39
N GLU A 29 -11.25 -13.66 3.08
CA GLU A 29 -11.12 -14.92 2.33
C GLU A 29 -9.61 -15.19 2.13
N VAL A 30 -9.10 -16.29 2.68
CA VAL A 30 -7.69 -16.62 2.66
C VAL A 30 -7.42 -17.80 1.75
N THR A 31 -6.48 -17.64 0.86
CA THR A 31 -5.91 -18.72 0.05
C THR A 31 -4.48 -18.93 0.49
N GLU A 32 -4.12 -20.16 0.82
CA GLU A 32 -2.81 -20.54 1.26
C GLU A 32 -1.94 -21.00 0.08
N ALA A 33 -0.62 -20.75 0.18
CA ALA A 33 0.39 -21.25 -0.72
C ALA A 33 1.65 -21.61 0.09
N SER A 34 2.20 -22.78 -0.16
CA SER A 34 3.39 -23.32 0.54
C SER A 34 4.72 -22.82 -0.05
N GLY A 35 4.67 -21.98 -1.07
CA GLY A 35 5.86 -21.45 -1.74
C GLY A 35 5.55 -20.61 -2.97
N ALA A 36 6.61 -20.07 -3.56
CA ALA A 36 6.52 -19.12 -4.66
C ALA A 36 5.78 -19.67 -5.89
N ASP A 37 6.09 -20.90 -6.30
CA ASP A 37 5.46 -21.52 -7.49
C ASP A 37 3.96 -21.69 -7.33
N GLU A 38 3.52 -22.09 -6.13
CA GLU A 38 2.10 -22.19 -5.82
C GLU A 38 1.44 -20.80 -5.75
N ALA A 39 2.10 -19.83 -5.13
CA ALA A 39 1.61 -18.46 -5.05
C ALA A 39 1.35 -17.88 -6.44
N PHE A 40 2.27 -18.04 -7.39
CA PHE A 40 2.05 -17.55 -8.76
C PHE A 40 0.89 -18.26 -9.47
N ARG A 41 0.76 -19.58 -9.33
CA ARG A 41 -0.41 -20.31 -9.88
C ARG A 41 -1.73 -19.76 -9.33
N ARG A 42 -1.78 -19.44 -8.02
CA ARG A 42 -2.96 -18.84 -7.40
C ARG A 42 -3.25 -17.44 -7.95
N LEU A 43 -2.21 -16.61 -8.09
CA LEU A 43 -2.31 -15.26 -8.64
C LEU A 43 -2.77 -15.23 -10.10
N GLU A 44 -2.39 -16.23 -10.88
CA GLU A 44 -2.85 -16.38 -12.27
C GLU A 44 -4.31 -16.84 -12.36
N SER A 45 -4.76 -17.66 -11.40
CA SER A 45 -6.09 -18.26 -11.41
C SER A 45 -7.17 -17.37 -10.83
N ALA A 46 -6.83 -16.44 -9.94
CA ALA A 46 -7.81 -15.61 -9.23
C ALA A 46 -7.22 -14.24 -8.82
N PRO A 47 -8.06 -13.19 -8.70
CA PRO A 47 -7.62 -11.90 -8.19
C PRO A 47 -7.45 -11.96 -6.65
N PHE A 48 -6.46 -11.25 -6.13
CA PHE A 48 -6.21 -11.06 -4.70
C PHE A 48 -6.12 -9.56 -4.38
N ASP A 49 -6.47 -9.18 -3.16
CA ASP A 49 -6.41 -7.80 -2.69
C ASP A 49 -5.12 -7.47 -1.95
N VAL A 50 -4.45 -8.48 -1.40
CA VAL A 50 -3.16 -8.38 -0.71
C VAL A 50 -2.45 -9.73 -0.71
N VAL A 51 -1.12 -9.68 -0.76
CA VAL A 51 -0.24 -10.84 -0.51
C VAL A 51 0.45 -10.65 0.84
N LEU A 52 0.42 -11.68 1.66
CA LEU A 52 1.17 -11.79 2.90
C LEU A 52 2.16 -12.92 2.74
N THR A 53 3.45 -12.64 2.71
CA THR A 53 4.48 -13.64 2.38
C THR A 53 5.62 -13.67 3.38
N ASP A 54 6.08 -14.87 3.70
CA ASP A 54 7.39 -15.03 4.32
C ASP A 54 8.51 -14.65 3.33
N LEU A 55 9.62 -14.14 3.86
CA LEU A 55 10.87 -13.94 3.12
C LEU A 55 11.71 -15.23 2.98
N LEU A 56 11.45 -16.25 3.80
CA LEU A 56 12.10 -17.57 3.72
C LEU A 56 11.21 -18.54 2.93
N VAL A 57 11.09 -18.32 1.62
CA VAL A 57 10.28 -19.19 0.75
C VAL A 57 11.20 -20.20 0.05
N PRO A 58 10.86 -21.49 0.01
CA PRO A 58 11.68 -22.50 -0.66
C PRO A 58 11.91 -22.17 -2.14
N LYS A 59 13.11 -22.52 -2.64
CA LYS A 59 13.55 -22.44 -4.05
C LYS A 59 13.84 -21.04 -4.59
N ILE A 60 13.47 -19.97 -3.91
CA ILE A 60 13.77 -18.60 -4.34
C ILE A 60 14.02 -17.74 -3.10
N SER A 61 14.93 -16.78 -3.17
CA SER A 61 15.06 -15.83 -2.08
C SER A 61 13.77 -14.99 -1.96
N GLY A 62 13.33 -14.69 -0.75
CA GLY A 62 12.10 -13.91 -0.53
C GLY A 62 12.13 -12.55 -1.20
N LEU A 63 13.32 -11.94 -1.31
CA LEU A 63 13.51 -10.67 -2.01
C LEU A 63 13.32 -10.84 -3.53
N ALA A 64 13.87 -11.89 -4.13
CA ALA A 64 13.63 -12.20 -5.54
C ALA A 64 12.16 -12.59 -5.82
N PHE A 65 11.49 -13.22 -4.85
CA PHE A 65 10.06 -13.47 -4.95
C PHE A 65 9.25 -12.16 -4.90
N LEU A 66 9.61 -11.24 -4.02
CA LEU A 66 8.99 -9.92 -3.91
C LEU A 66 9.16 -9.10 -5.20
N GLU A 67 10.36 -9.08 -5.78
CA GLU A 67 10.64 -8.43 -7.06
C GLU A 67 9.74 -8.99 -8.18
N ARG A 68 9.63 -10.33 -8.28
CA ARG A 68 8.75 -10.98 -9.24
C ARG A 68 7.26 -10.67 -9.00
N LEU A 69 6.82 -10.61 -7.73
CA LEU A 69 5.45 -10.20 -7.37
C LEU A 69 5.17 -8.77 -7.82
N HIS A 70 6.12 -7.86 -7.57
CA HIS A 70 5.98 -6.46 -7.98
C HIS A 70 5.97 -6.32 -9.51
N ALA A 71 6.82 -7.05 -10.23
CA ALA A 71 6.80 -7.08 -11.70
C ALA A 71 5.49 -7.69 -12.25
N PHE A 72 4.93 -8.72 -11.58
CA PHE A 72 3.68 -9.35 -11.97
C PHE A 72 2.46 -8.41 -11.77
N SER A 73 2.40 -7.71 -10.67
CA SER A 73 1.32 -6.77 -10.34
C SER A 73 1.82 -5.65 -9.42
N PRO A 74 2.28 -4.51 -9.97
CA PRO A 74 2.78 -3.38 -9.18
C PRO A 74 1.74 -2.78 -8.20
N GLU A 75 0.46 -2.97 -8.51
CA GLU A 75 -0.66 -2.45 -7.70
C GLU A 75 -1.07 -3.39 -6.56
N LEU A 76 -0.55 -4.62 -6.53
CA LEU A 76 -0.90 -5.61 -5.52
C LEU A 76 -0.07 -5.34 -4.25
N PRO A 77 -0.68 -4.94 -3.13
CA PRO A 77 0.06 -4.72 -1.90
C PRO A 77 0.68 -6.01 -1.41
N VAL A 78 1.97 -5.97 -1.11
CA VAL A 78 2.71 -7.09 -0.53
C VAL A 78 3.14 -6.72 0.89
N ILE A 79 2.79 -7.55 1.85
CA ILE A 79 3.27 -7.49 3.23
C ILE A 79 4.25 -8.63 3.41
N VAL A 80 5.47 -8.32 3.84
CA VAL A 80 6.49 -9.34 4.11
C VAL A 80 6.55 -9.70 5.58
N MET A 81 6.82 -10.97 5.87
CA MET A 81 7.01 -11.51 7.21
C MET A 81 8.42 -12.07 7.33
N PHE A 82 9.03 -11.99 8.51
CA PHE A 82 10.34 -12.59 8.80
C PHE A 82 10.53 -12.87 10.29
N ASP A 83 11.41 -13.83 10.64
CA ASP A 83 11.57 -14.31 12.01
C ASP A 83 12.39 -13.38 12.91
N LYS A 84 13.34 -12.63 12.33
CA LYS A 84 14.22 -11.73 13.09
C LYS A 84 14.20 -10.34 12.47
N GLN A 85 14.05 -9.34 13.31
CA GLN A 85 14.15 -7.96 12.88
C GLN A 85 15.57 -7.66 12.41
N SER A 86 15.72 -7.40 11.10
CA SER A 86 16.89 -6.82 10.47
C SER A 86 16.45 -5.55 9.77
N ASN A 87 16.99 -4.42 10.17
CA ASN A 87 16.69 -3.16 9.52
C ASN A 87 17.09 -3.19 8.03
N GLU A 88 18.18 -3.88 7.72
CA GLU A 88 18.68 -4.03 6.34
C GLU A 88 17.67 -4.76 5.46
N ILE A 89 17.17 -5.91 5.91
CA ILE A 89 16.15 -6.70 5.17
C ILE A 89 14.84 -5.91 5.03
N ALA A 90 14.44 -5.18 6.05
CA ALA A 90 13.21 -4.38 6.00
C ALA A 90 13.32 -3.22 5.00
N VAL A 91 14.49 -2.56 4.94
CA VAL A 91 14.78 -1.49 3.96
C VAL A 91 14.80 -2.06 2.54
N GLU A 92 15.53 -3.15 2.31
CA GLU A 92 15.63 -3.79 1.00
C GLU A 92 14.26 -4.28 0.50
N ALA A 93 13.45 -4.87 1.39
CA ALA A 93 12.08 -5.26 1.05
C ALA A 93 11.21 -4.04 0.66
N ALA A 94 11.36 -2.91 1.35
CA ALA A 94 10.64 -1.68 1.02
C ALA A 94 11.07 -1.11 -0.34
N GLU A 95 12.36 -1.12 -0.66
CA GLU A 95 12.90 -0.71 -1.97
C GLU A 95 12.36 -1.59 -3.11
N LEU A 96 12.17 -2.88 -2.86
CA LEU A 96 11.57 -3.83 -3.80
C LEU A 96 10.03 -3.80 -3.84
N GLY A 97 9.41 -2.82 -3.18
CA GLY A 97 7.97 -2.57 -3.27
C GLY A 97 7.11 -3.25 -2.21
N ALA A 98 7.69 -3.79 -1.13
CA ALA A 98 6.89 -4.22 0.01
C ALA A 98 6.18 -3.02 0.66
N LEU A 99 4.86 -3.14 0.87
CA LEU A 99 4.09 -2.10 1.53
C LEU A 99 4.41 -2.00 3.01
N GLN A 100 4.67 -3.13 3.65
CA GLN A 100 4.97 -3.23 5.08
C GLN A 100 5.72 -4.52 5.39
N SER A 101 6.53 -4.46 6.46
CA SER A 101 7.27 -5.59 7.01
C SER A 101 6.78 -5.93 8.41
N LEU A 102 6.64 -7.22 8.74
CA LEU A 102 6.17 -7.71 10.03
C LEU A 102 7.13 -8.77 10.58
N VAL A 103 7.44 -8.67 11.87
CA VAL A 103 8.26 -9.66 12.58
C VAL A 103 7.38 -10.73 13.20
N LYS A 104 7.66 -11.99 12.93
CA LYS A 104 6.99 -13.13 13.56
C LYS A 104 7.46 -13.30 15.03
N PRO A 105 6.61 -13.74 15.97
CA PRO A 105 5.19 -14.10 15.77
C PRO A 105 4.27 -12.87 15.71
N ILE A 106 3.31 -12.88 14.78
CA ILE A 106 2.41 -11.76 14.53
C ILE A 106 1.09 -11.99 15.28
N GLY A 107 0.76 -11.11 16.21
CA GLY A 107 -0.51 -11.16 16.91
C GLY A 107 -1.71 -10.91 16.00
N ALA A 108 -2.84 -11.60 16.21
CA ALA A 108 -4.03 -11.54 15.38
C ALA A 108 -4.57 -10.12 15.16
N ALA A 109 -4.51 -9.25 16.18
CA ALA A 109 -4.96 -7.87 16.10
C ALA A 109 -4.08 -7.03 15.12
N LEU A 110 -2.75 -7.21 15.20
CA LEU A 110 -1.81 -6.56 14.28
C LEU A 110 -1.99 -7.06 12.86
N LEU A 111 -2.08 -8.37 12.67
CA LEU A 111 -2.28 -9.02 11.38
C LEU A 111 -3.54 -8.48 10.68
N LYS A 112 -4.69 -8.49 11.37
CA LYS A 112 -5.97 -7.94 10.88
C LYS A 112 -5.85 -6.47 10.48
N ARG A 113 -5.21 -5.64 11.34
CA ARG A 113 -5.06 -4.20 11.10
C ARG A 113 -4.19 -3.94 9.87
N THR A 114 -3.06 -4.63 9.76
CA THR A 114 -2.10 -4.45 8.67
C THR A 114 -2.70 -4.86 7.33
N VAL A 115 -3.34 -6.03 7.25
CA VAL A 115 -4.04 -6.49 6.04
C VAL A 115 -5.17 -5.52 5.66
N GLY A 116 -5.98 -5.07 6.63
CA GLY A 116 -7.04 -4.10 6.37
C GLY A 116 -6.52 -2.74 5.88
N ASN A 117 -5.37 -2.29 6.36
CA ASN A 117 -4.73 -1.06 5.89
C ASN A 117 -4.21 -1.21 4.45
N ALA A 118 -3.54 -2.33 4.14
CA ALA A 118 -3.03 -2.62 2.81
C ALA A 118 -4.15 -2.62 1.75
N MET A 119 -5.28 -3.23 2.06
CA MET A 119 -6.45 -3.23 1.16
C MET A 119 -7.04 -1.83 0.96
N ARG A 120 -7.06 -0.99 2.01
CA ARG A 120 -7.50 0.42 1.87
C ARG A 120 -6.56 1.22 0.97
N THR A 121 -5.27 1.05 1.13
CA THR A 121 -4.26 1.72 0.28
C THR A 121 -4.46 1.35 -1.19
N ARG A 122 -4.73 0.08 -1.48
CA ARG A 122 -5.03 -0.38 -2.84
C ARG A 122 -6.28 0.27 -3.41
N ARG A 123 -7.39 0.29 -2.64
CA ARG A 123 -8.65 0.94 -3.05
C ARG A 123 -8.44 2.42 -3.34
N VAL A 124 -7.76 3.14 -2.46
CA VAL A 124 -7.45 4.57 -2.67
C VAL A 124 -6.63 4.78 -3.94
N ARG A 125 -5.65 3.91 -4.24
CA ARG A 125 -4.89 3.99 -5.50
C ARG A 125 -5.75 3.67 -6.72
N GLN A 126 -6.64 2.68 -6.64
CA GLN A 126 -7.58 2.35 -7.72
C GLN A 126 -8.62 3.45 -7.93
N ASP A 127 -9.12 4.06 -6.85
CA ASP A 127 -10.10 5.16 -6.89
C ASP A 127 -9.44 6.50 -7.26
N ALA A 128 -8.14 6.68 -7.03
CA ALA A 128 -7.40 7.89 -7.39
C ALA A 128 -7.22 8.07 -8.91
N ALA A 129 -7.24 6.98 -9.68
CA ALA A 129 -7.22 7.07 -11.15
C ALA A 129 -8.42 7.85 -11.71
N PRO A 130 -9.66 7.72 -11.20
CA PRO A 130 -10.78 8.59 -11.56
C PRO A 130 -10.68 10.03 -11.01
N ALA A 131 -10.04 10.26 -9.86
CA ALA A 131 -9.95 11.58 -9.25
C ALA A 131 -9.15 12.60 -10.10
N PHE A 132 -8.22 12.12 -10.92
CA PHE A 132 -7.53 12.94 -11.92
C PHE A 132 -8.52 13.45 -13.00
N LEU A 133 -9.47 12.61 -13.40
CA LEU A 133 -10.47 12.93 -14.41
C LEU A 133 -11.59 13.84 -13.87
N ALA A 134 -11.93 13.74 -12.59
CA ALA A 134 -12.97 14.54 -11.94
C ALA A 134 -12.59 16.02 -11.71
N ARG A 135 -11.31 16.38 -11.83
CA ARG A 135 -10.83 17.77 -11.65
C ARG A 135 -10.98 18.66 -12.89
N ARG A 136 -11.32 18.10 -14.03
CA ARG A 136 -11.75 18.88 -15.20
C ARG A 136 -13.26 19.06 -15.12
N GLY A 137 -13.75 20.24 -14.93
CA GLY A 137 -15.18 20.60 -14.89
C GLY A 137 -15.98 20.27 -16.15
N GLU A 138 -15.43 19.51 -17.09
CA GLU A 138 -16.07 18.85 -18.21
C GLU A 138 -15.81 17.35 -18.08
N ALA A 139 -16.86 16.56 -18.03
CA ALA A 139 -16.82 15.11 -17.94
C ALA A 139 -16.28 14.49 -19.24
N LEU A 140 -14.96 14.52 -19.43
CA LEU A 140 -14.32 13.70 -20.46
C LEU A 140 -14.41 12.25 -20.01
N THR A 141 -15.33 11.50 -20.58
CA THR A 141 -15.41 10.05 -20.39
C THR A 141 -14.15 9.44 -21.01
N PRO A 142 -13.25 8.83 -20.24
CA PRO A 142 -12.04 8.25 -20.79
C PRO A 142 -12.41 7.09 -21.71
N ILE A 143 -11.77 7.03 -22.87
CA ILE A 143 -11.95 5.90 -23.79
C ILE A 143 -11.19 4.71 -23.22
N LYS A 144 -11.89 3.60 -22.99
CA LYS A 144 -11.29 2.34 -22.54
C LYS A 144 -11.02 1.45 -23.73
N ILE A 145 -9.78 0.99 -23.87
CA ILE A 145 -9.37 0.04 -24.91
C ILE A 145 -8.56 -1.10 -24.29
N SER A 146 -8.62 -2.26 -24.87
CA SER A 146 -7.79 -3.39 -24.44
C SER A 146 -6.31 -3.17 -24.81
N ALA A 147 -5.39 -3.83 -24.10
CA ALA A 147 -3.96 -3.77 -24.40
C ALA A 147 -3.65 -4.26 -25.84
N THR A 148 -4.44 -5.21 -26.36
CA THR A 148 -4.31 -5.71 -27.75
C THR A 148 -4.74 -4.65 -28.77
N GLU A 149 -5.86 -3.98 -28.52
CA GLU A 149 -6.32 -2.86 -29.37
C GLU A 149 -5.36 -1.69 -29.33
N ALA A 150 -4.86 -1.32 -28.13
CA ALA A 150 -3.86 -0.27 -27.99
C ALA A 150 -2.61 -0.56 -28.83
N LYS A 151 -2.12 -1.81 -28.81
CA LYS A 151 -0.98 -2.23 -29.65
C LYS A 151 -1.27 -2.08 -31.14
N ASN A 152 -2.45 -2.48 -31.58
CA ASN A 152 -2.81 -2.50 -32.97
C ASN A 152 -3.21 -1.11 -33.53
N GLN A 153 -3.68 -0.22 -32.66
CA GLN A 153 -4.24 1.09 -33.02
C GLN A 153 -3.51 2.25 -32.30
N MET A 154 -2.21 2.12 -32.03
CA MET A 154 -1.45 3.14 -31.31
C MET A 154 -1.52 4.52 -31.97
N GLY A 155 -1.58 4.59 -33.29
CA GLY A 155 -1.78 5.85 -34.04
C GLY A 155 -3.09 6.54 -33.59
N HIS A 156 -4.20 5.82 -33.55
CA HIS A 156 -5.49 6.35 -33.10
C HIS A 156 -5.49 6.74 -31.62
N VAL A 157 -4.79 5.97 -30.77
CA VAL A 157 -4.60 6.32 -29.37
C VAL A 157 -3.90 7.67 -29.23
N LEU A 158 -2.80 7.87 -29.97
CA LEU A 158 -2.04 9.14 -29.96
C LEU A 158 -2.87 10.29 -30.50
N GLU A 159 -3.59 10.10 -31.60
CA GLU A 159 -4.46 11.13 -32.15
C GLU A 159 -5.55 11.57 -31.19
N THR A 160 -6.21 10.63 -30.52
CA THR A 160 -7.20 10.90 -29.46
C THR A 160 -6.61 11.74 -28.33
N VAL A 161 -5.40 11.39 -27.89
CA VAL A 161 -4.70 12.09 -26.82
C VAL A 161 -4.24 13.48 -27.25
N MET A 162 -3.77 13.65 -28.49
CA MET A 162 -3.39 14.95 -29.04
C MET A 162 -4.58 15.90 -29.14
N GLN A 163 -5.78 15.38 -29.36
CA GLN A 163 -7.04 16.13 -29.33
C GLN A 163 -7.54 16.44 -27.90
N GLY A 164 -6.76 16.12 -26.90
CA GLY A 164 -7.08 16.38 -25.50
C GLY A 164 -7.85 15.25 -24.78
N GLY A 165 -8.08 14.12 -25.46
CA GLY A 165 -8.73 12.94 -24.87
C GLY A 165 -7.82 12.20 -23.89
N VAL A 166 -8.43 11.33 -23.07
CA VAL A 166 -7.73 10.42 -22.16
C VAL A 166 -8.08 9.00 -22.57
N VAL A 167 -7.07 8.15 -22.74
CA VAL A 167 -7.24 6.74 -23.09
C VAL A 167 -6.75 5.85 -21.96
N LEU A 168 -7.63 4.98 -21.46
CA LEU A 168 -7.30 3.96 -20.47
C LEU A 168 -7.05 2.62 -21.17
N ILE A 169 -5.84 2.10 -21.01
CA ILE A 169 -5.47 0.78 -21.52
C ILE A 169 -5.83 -0.26 -20.45
N THR A 170 -6.70 -1.20 -20.82
CA THR A 170 -7.20 -2.23 -19.92
C THR A 170 -6.61 -3.60 -20.26
N LYS A 171 -6.44 -4.44 -19.22
CA LYS A 171 -6.15 -5.87 -19.36
C LYS A 171 -7.11 -6.63 -18.47
N ARG A 172 -7.94 -7.51 -19.06
CA ARG A 172 -9.03 -8.21 -18.35
C ARG A 172 -9.95 -7.23 -17.62
N GLU A 173 -10.46 -6.24 -18.33
CA GLU A 173 -11.36 -5.17 -17.84
C GLU A 173 -10.76 -4.24 -16.77
N THR A 174 -9.56 -4.50 -16.31
CA THR A 174 -8.89 -3.67 -15.29
C THR A 174 -7.98 -2.65 -15.99
N PRO A 175 -8.10 -1.34 -15.70
CA PRO A 175 -7.19 -0.32 -16.19
C PRO A 175 -5.76 -0.59 -15.70
N LYS A 176 -4.79 -0.58 -16.61
CA LYS A 176 -3.37 -0.81 -16.32
C LYS A 176 -2.49 0.38 -16.68
N ALA A 177 -2.91 1.20 -17.63
CA ALA A 177 -2.21 2.41 -18.00
C ALA A 177 -3.20 3.48 -18.46
N ALA A 178 -2.79 4.75 -18.35
CA ALA A 178 -3.48 5.88 -18.92
C ALA A 178 -2.54 6.60 -19.88
N VAL A 179 -3.03 6.92 -21.06
CA VAL A 179 -2.35 7.80 -22.00
C VAL A 179 -3.05 9.16 -21.94
N ILE A 180 -2.30 10.20 -21.60
CA ILE A 180 -2.81 11.55 -21.36
C ILE A 180 -1.99 12.57 -22.15
N PRO A 181 -2.54 13.75 -22.48
CA PRO A 181 -1.77 14.83 -23.08
C PRO A 181 -0.62 15.27 -22.20
N MET A 182 0.53 15.61 -22.81
CA MET A 182 1.72 16.05 -22.07
C MET A 182 1.45 17.27 -21.19
N ALA A 183 0.63 18.21 -21.65
CA ALA A 183 0.22 19.38 -20.87
C ALA A 183 -0.54 19.01 -19.58
N GLU A 184 -1.29 17.93 -19.60
CA GLU A 184 -1.99 17.43 -18.41
C GLU A 184 -1.03 16.71 -17.45
N TYR A 185 -0.09 15.94 -17.99
CA TYR A 185 0.97 15.31 -17.20
C TYR A 185 1.80 16.36 -16.44
N GLU A 186 2.22 17.44 -17.11
CA GLU A 186 2.97 18.53 -16.46
C GLU A 186 2.19 19.22 -15.36
N LYS A 187 0.88 19.46 -15.54
CA LYS A 187 0.03 20.02 -14.48
C LYS A 187 -0.04 19.09 -13.28
N PHE A 188 -0.15 17.78 -13.52
CA PHE A 188 -0.20 16.77 -12.47
C PHE A 188 1.13 16.69 -11.72
N SER A 189 2.25 16.67 -12.43
CA SER A 189 3.60 16.64 -11.85
C SER A 189 3.84 17.86 -10.96
N ARG A 190 3.57 19.07 -11.45
CA ARG A 190 3.71 20.31 -10.66
C ARG A 190 2.80 20.33 -9.43
N ALA A 191 1.56 19.86 -9.54
CA ALA A 191 0.65 19.79 -8.40
C ALA A 191 1.12 18.79 -7.32
N THR A 192 1.75 17.70 -7.75
CA THR A 192 2.33 16.70 -6.84
C THR A 192 3.57 17.23 -6.14
N GLU A 193 4.46 17.90 -6.87
CA GLU A 193 5.65 18.56 -6.30
C GLU A 193 5.27 19.66 -5.29
N ALA A 194 4.30 20.50 -5.63
CA ALA A 194 3.82 21.54 -4.73
C ALA A 194 3.24 20.96 -3.43
N LYS A 195 2.50 19.85 -3.52
CA LYS A 195 1.95 19.16 -2.36
C LYS A 195 3.04 18.49 -1.51
N LEU A 196 4.06 17.92 -2.15
CA LEU A 196 5.21 17.31 -1.46
C LEU A 196 6.00 18.38 -0.71
N ASN A 197 6.27 19.53 -1.35
CA ASN A 197 6.98 20.65 -0.75
C ASN A 197 6.19 21.25 0.44
N ALA A 198 4.87 21.34 0.34
CA ALA A 198 4.01 21.78 1.45
C ALA A 198 4.10 20.81 2.64
N LEU A 199 4.02 19.50 2.40
CA LEU A 199 4.17 18.48 3.44
C LEU A 199 5.57 18.49 4.09
N SER A 200 6.62 18.72 3.30
CA SER A 200 7.99 18.88 3.81
C SER A 200 8.08 20.11 4.73
N GLY A 201 7.50 21.25 4.32
CA GLY A 201 7.46 22.44 5.15
C GLY A 201 6.69 22.25 6.46
N ASP A 202 5.55 21.56 6.43
CA ASP A 202 4.78 21.22 7.62
C ASP A 202 5.56 20.29 8.56
N PHE A 203 6.30 19.34 8.00
CA PHE A 203 7.17 18.44 8.76
C PHE A 203 8.32 19.19 9.42
N ASP A 204 9.00 20.09 8.70
CA ASP A 204 10.09 20.91 9.22
C ASP A 204 9.59 21.84 10.34
N ALA A 205 8.40 22.43 10.18
CA ALA A 205 7.79 23.24 11.21
C ALA A 205 7.44 22.41 12.46
N LEU A 206 6.97 21.18 12.28
CA LEU A 206 6.70 20.25 13.39
C LEU A 206 7.99 19.87 14.12
N LEU A 207 9.05 19.55 13.38
CA LEU A 207 10.38 19.26 13.94
C LEU A 207 10.93 20.45 14.75
N ALA A 208 10.84 21.65 14.20
CA ALA A 208 11.29 22.87 14.89
C ALA A 208 10.54 23.06 16.21
N ARG A 209 9.22 22.82 16.24
CA ARG A 209 8.41 22.87 17.47
C ARG A 209 8.83 21.81 18.50
N MET A 210 9.16 20.60 18.05
CA MET A 210 9.62 19.51 18.94
C MET A 210 11.01 19.75 19.49
N GLN A 211 11.85 20.55 18.79
CA GLN A 211 13.21 20.87 19.19
C GLN A 211 13.34 22.08 20.12
N THR A 212 12.24 22.75 20.46
CA THR A 212 12.27 23.83 21.45
C THR A 212 12.70 23.31 22.83
N ALA A 213 13.34 24.18 23.61
CA ALA A 213 13.77 23.85 24.97
C ALA A 213 12.57 23.39 25.84
N GLU A 214 11.42 24.03 25.69
CA GLU A 214 10.19 23.70 26.40
C GLU A 214 9.64 22.32 26.01
N ALA A 215 9.66 21.98 24.69
CA ALA A 215 9.19 20.68 24.20
C ALA A 215 10.11 19.55 24.69
N ARG A 216 11.43 19.77 24.69
CA ARG A 216 12.40 18.81 25.21
C ARG A 216 12.23 18.60 26.72
N ALA A 217 12.07 19.67 27.49
CA ALA A 217 11.82 19.58 28.93
C ALA A 217 10.50 18.87 29.22
N GLY A 218 9.44 19.17 28.47
CA GLY A 218 8.14 18.49 28.58
C GLY A 218 8.20 16.99 28.25
N MET A 219 8.95 16.62 27.19
CA MET A 219 9.17 15.20 26.86
C MET A 219 9.97 14.47 27.95
N GLN A 220 11.04 15.09 28.47
CA GLN A 220 11.83 14.52 29.55
C GLN A 220 10.96 14.32 30.81
N THR A 221 10.15 15.32 31.17
CA THR A 221 9.22 15.23 32.30
C THR A 221 8.18 14.13 32.12
N ALA A 222 7.68 13.95 30.89
CA ALA A 222 6.73 12.88 30.56
C ALA A 222 7.38 11.50 30.58
N PHE A 223 8.64 11.40 30.19
CA PHE A 223 9.41 10.13 30.23
C PHE A 223 9.73 9.68 31.65
N ASP A 224 9.99 10.63 32.53
CA ASP A 224 10.34 10.40 33.95
C ASP A 224 9.08 10.31 34.85
N ALA A 225 7.89 10.56 34.29
CA ALA A 225 6.63 10.57 35.05
C ALA A 225 6.14 9.15 35.41
N THR A 226 5.66 9.00 36.61
CA THR A 226 4.99 7.74 37.02
C THR A 226 3.62 7.57 36.33
N PRO A 227 3.09 6.33 36.23
CA PRO A 227 1.75 6.09 35.66
C PRO A 227 0.64 6.93 36.30
N GLU A 228 0.75 7.18 37.62
CA GLU A 228 -0.21 8.00 38.39
C GLU A 228 -0.15 9.48 38.03
N GLN A 229 1.05 10.01 37.78
CA GLN A 229 1.26 11.38 37.35
C GLN A 229 0.72 11.59 35.92
N LEU A 230 0.95 10.63 35.01
CA LEU A 230 0.40 10.65 33.66
C LEU A 230 -1.13 10.59 33.66
N ALA A 231 -1.73 9.73 34.50
CA ALA A 231 -3.18 9.66 34.62
C ALA A 231 -3.80 10.98 35.12
N LYS A 232 -3.19 11.63 36.15
CA LYS A 232 -3.62 12.97 36.62
C LYS A 232 -3.51 14.04 35.55
N ALA A 233 -2.43 14.06 34.80
CA ALA A 233 -2.22 15.01 33.71
C ALA A 233 -3.26 14.82 32.61
N ALA A 234 -3.57 13.58 32.22
CA ALA A 234 -4.59 13.25 31.22
C ALA A 234 -5.99 13.72 31.63
N VAL A 235 -6.38 13.51 32.89
CA VAL A 235 -7.68 13.98 33.41
C VAL A 235 -7.75 15.50 33.43
N THR A 236 -6.66 16.18 33.79
CA THR A 236 -6.59 17.64 33.85
C THR A 236 -6.68 18.24 32.43
N PHE A 237 -6.03 17.60 31.46
CA PHE A 237 -6.08 18.01 30.05
C PHE A 237 -7.48 17.81 29.43
N ALA A 238 -8.13 16.70 29.74
CA ALA A 238 -9.49 16.42 29.28
C ALA A 238 -10.50 17.45 29.83
N ARG A 239 -10.36 17.86 31.09
CA ARG A 239 -11.23 18.90 31.72
C ARG A 239 -11.04 20.30 31.15
N LYS A 240 -9.89 20.63 30.56
CA LYS A 240 -9.65 21.94 29.94
C LYS A 240 -10.21 22.05 28.50
N ARG A 241 -10.61 20.93 27.91
CA ARG A 241 -11.15 20.85 26.54
C ARG A 241 -12.66 20.61 26.48
N ALA A 242 -13.30 20.35 27.60
CA ALA A 242 -14.76 20.30 27.77
C ALA A 242 -15.29 21.65 28.25
#